data_e1846bb4d954d900e70365409578c637
#
_entry.id   e1846bb4d954d900e70365409578c637
#
_cell.length_a   1.000
_cell.length_b   1.000
_cell.length_c   1.000
_cell.angle_alpha   90.00
_cell.angle_beta   90.00
_cell.angle_gamma   90.00
#
_symmetry.space_group_name_H-M   'P 1'
#
loop_
_entity.id
_entity.type
_entity.pdbx_description
1 polymer ?
#
loop_
_entity_poly.entity_id
_entity_poly.type
_entity_poly.pdbx_seq_one_letter_code
_entity_poly.pdbx_strand_id
1 'polypeptide(L)'
;MIILLNINSTQKKHNMHRFILILLFCPFFILAQDGPTDLLPPNFHKSRREALRKLMPPKSVAVFFASPIRNRANDVDYIYHQDPDFYYLTGYTEPNAVFVLFSENQKDSLGKDFNELFYAQSRDPQREQWDGKRMGAEGVKTTLGIEQAFDHKEFKNKEIPFNQFSKVFFFDFKNDVRNTSDASDLFDLIETFKNKAGIPSNYNAAKEALYKQLREVTEDNYLLLAEGLFAKYGRNPGLRSDAFFQAFIKAGNGLEAIKVVKSIPILPENLDATSLNQFLGQLRMIKTPEELKLLRKAIDVSCVGQNEVMKAMHPNMSEMEIKGIHEFVYRKYGSEFEGYPSIVGSGHNACVLHYIENNRQTVSTDLVLMDLGAEYHGYTADITRTIPGDGTFSTEQAAIYNLVYQAQEAAFKICKPGTAIRETTRVSREIIDKGLAKLGIIKEGEQHPYFPHGVSHHIGLDVHDRSASPNLAENMVITVEPGIYIPANSPCDPKWWRIGVRIEDDILITKTGYELLSAKTPRKMQDIEKLMKEKSVLDAFILPDLNKQN
;
A
#
# COMPACT_ATOMS: atom_id res chain seq x y z
N MET A 1 36.13 27.89 18.34
CA MET A 1 36.33 29.15 19.11
C MET A 1 37.68 29.03 19.84
N ILE A 2 38.69 29.76 19.36
CA ILE A 2 40.06 29.71 19.93
C ILE A 2 40.11 30.79 20.99
N ILE A 3 40.35 30.37 22.24
CA ILE A 3 40.58 31.30 23.37
C ILE A 3 42.09 31.31 23.63
N LEU A 4 42.72 32.45 23.40
CA LEU A 4 44.11 32.72 23.78
C LEU A 4 44.13 33.24 25.22
N LEU A 5 44.71 32.46 26.12
CA LEU A 5 45.04 32.90 27.49
C LEU A 5 46.49 33.40 27.51
N ASN A 6 46.66 34.68 27.77
CA ASN A 6 47.95 35.35 27.95
C ASN A 6 48.34 35.29 29.43
N ILE A 7 49.41 34.60 29.75
CA ILE A 7 49.99 34.59 31.10
C ILE A 7 51.26 35.44 31.09
N ASN A 8 51.19 36.64 31.68
CA ASN A 8 52.34 37.48 31.96
C ASN A 8 53.01 37.07 33.28
N SER A 9 54.23 36.58 33.23
CA SER A 9 55.10 36.53 34.40
C SER A 9 56.41 37.23 34.09
N THR A 10 56.67 38.33 34.83
CA THR A 10 57.95 39.06 34.88
C THR A 10 58.99 38.24 35.54
N GLN A 11 60.00 37.75 34.79
CA GLN A 11 61.44 37.76 35.20
C GLN A 11 62.33 37.32 34.03
N LYS A 12 63.47 38.04 33.96
CA LYS A 12 64.50 38.14 32.95
C LYS A 12 65.10 36.83 32.38
N LYS A 13 65.36 36.92 31.06
CA LYS A 13 66.41 36.30 30.25
C LYS A 13 66.19 34.89 29.71
N HIS A 14 66.03 34.85 28.49
CA HIS A 14 66.41 34.06 27.32
C HIS A 14 65.23 33.61 26.47
N ASN A 15 65.25 34.10 25.21
CA ASN A 15 64.34 33.79 24.16
C ASN A 15 64.16 32.31 23.92
N MET A 16 62.99 31.79 24.18
CA MET A 16 62.35 30.72 23.37
C MET A 16 60.85 30.69 23.69
N HIS A 17 60.02 31.27 22.77
CA HIS A 17 58.59 31.14 22.88
C HIS A 17 58.18 29.71 22.59
N ARG A 18 57.82 28.95 23.60
CA ARG A 18 57.12 27.67 23.45
C ARG A 18 55.63 27.97 23.41
N PHE A 19 55.06 27.94 22.21
CA PHE A 19 53.60 27.89 22.04
C PHE A 19 53.15 26.48 22.44
N ILE A 20 52.42 26.34 23.55
CA ILE A 20 51.69 25.13 23.89
C ILE A 20 50.33 25.25 23.18
N LEU A 21 50.17 24.51 22.08
CA LEU A 21 48.90 24.35 21.39
C LEU A 21 48.09 23.31 22.18
N ILE A 22 47.16 23.74 23.04
CA ILE A 22 46.20 22.83 23.65
C ILE A 22 45.10 22.59 22.61
N LEU A 23 45.20 21.47 21.89
CA LEU A 23 44.11 20.94 21.09
C LEU A 23 43.05 20.39 22.06
N LEU A 24 41.99 21.16 22.30
CA LEU A 24 40.78 20.66 22.92
C LEU A 24 40.13 19.63 21.94
N PHE A 25 40.42 18.36 22.16
CA PHE A 25 39.63 17.28 21.61
C PHE A 25 38.23 17.37 22.25
N CYS A 26 37.28 18.07 21.62
CA CYS A 26 35.87 17.79 21.84
C CYS A 26 35.63 16.41 21.27
N PRO A 27 35.31 15.38 22.09
CA PRO A 27 34.79 14.15 21.50
C PRO A 27 33.46 14.52 20.82
N PHE A 28 33.48 14.49 19.51
CA PHE A 28 32.20 14.36 18.78
C PHE A 28 31.63 13.01 19.21
N PHE A 29 30.75 13.01 20.20
CA PHE A 29 29.85 11.90 20.40
C PHE A 29 28.98 11.88 19.16
N ILE A 30 29.35 11.05 18.19
CA ILE A 30 28.41 10.56 17.19
C ILE A 30 27.46 9.71 18.02
N LEU A 31 26.39 10.34 18.51
CA LEU A 31 25.26 9.59 19.07
C LEU A 31 24.82 8.67 17.95
N ALA A 32 24.94 7.37 18.15
CA ALA A 32 24.34 6.41 17.26
C ALA A 32 22.85 6.77 17.15
N GLN A 33 22.40 6.95 15.93
CA GLN A 33 21.01 7.33 15.68
C GLN A 33 20.14 6.10 15.86
N ASP A 34 19.24 6.14 16.85
CA ASP A 34 18.43 4.97 17.25
C ASP A 34 17.29 4.64 16.29
N GLY A 35 17.16 5.34 15.15
CA GLY A 35 16.10 5.08 14.16
C GLY A 35 16.12 6.05 12.97
N PRO A 36 15.17 5.90 12.02
CA PRO A 36 15.03 6.80 10.87
C PRO A 36 14.76 8.24 11.29
N THR A 37 15.30 9.22 10.56
CA THR A 37 15.09 10.67 10.82
C THR A 37 14.14 11.34 9.84
N ASP A 38 13.68 10.64 8.84
CA ASP A 38 12.87 11.17 7.75
C ASP A 38 11.44 10.63 7.73
N LEU A 39 10.98 10.08 8.86
CA LEU A 39 9.57 9.75 9.09
C LEU A 39 8.69 11.00 8.96
N LEU A 40 7.41 10.80 8.66
CA LEU A 40 6.43 11.87 8.68
C LEU A 40 6.35 12.50 10.08
N PRO A 41 6.45 13.82 10.21
CA PRO A 41 6.45 14.47 11.51
C PRO A 41 5.06 14.44 12.17
N PRO A 42 4.97 14.51 13.51
CA PRO A 42 3.68 14.51 14.23
C PRO A 42 2.68 15.55 13.74
N ASN A 43 3.16 16.72 13.31
CA ASN A 43 2.32 17.78 12.74
C ASN A 43 1.66 17.38 11.41
N PHE A 44 2.29 16.53 10.61
CA PHE A 44 1.65 15.96 9.43
C PHE A 44 0.40 15.18 9.84
N HIS A 45 0.55 14.17 10.69
CA HIS A 45 -0.56 13.33 11.16
C HIS A 45 -1.67 14.15 11.82
N LYS A 46 -1.30 15.12 12.65
CA LYS A 46 -2.27 16.07 13.25
C LYS A 46 -3.06 16.82 12.17
N SER A 47 -2.37 17.33 11.13
CA SER A 47 -3.05 18.03 10.03
C SER A 47 -4.03 17.13 9.28
N ARG A 48 -3.74 15.81 9.16
CA ARG A 48 -4.64 14.84 8.52
C ARG A 48 -5.84 14.53 9.38
N ARG A 49 -5.66 14.40 10.70
CA ARG A 49 -6.78 14.27 11.65
C ARG A 49 -7.71 15.47 11.59
N GLU A 50 -7.15 16.68 11.58
CA GLU A 50 -7.95 17.92 11.46
C GLU A 50 -8.67 18.03 10.11
N ALA A 51 -8.04 17.59 9.02
CA ALA A 51 -8.67 17.55 7.70
C ALA A 51 -9.83 16.54 7.68
N LEU A 52 -9.65 15.36 8.26
CA LEU A 52 -10.73 14.37 8.38
C LEU A 52 -11.90 14.89 9.22
N ARG A 53 -11.63 15.54 10.35
CA ARG A 53 -12.67 16.15 11.19
C ARG A 53 -13.55 17.15 10.42
N LYS A 54 -12.98 17.93 9.51
CA LYS A 54 -13.72 18.88 8.67
C LYS A 54 -14.65 18.20 7.67
N LEU A 55 -14.37 16.96 7.27
CA LEU A 55 -15.21 16.16 6.37
C LEU A 55 -16.32 15.43 7.12
N MET A 56 -16.14 15.21 8.41
CA MET A 56 -17.12 14.53 9.25
C MET A 56 -18.31 15.47 9.57
N PRO A 57 -19.55 14.97 9.52
CA PRO A 57 -20.71 15.76 9.93
C PRO A 57 -20.66 16.12 11.44
N PRO A 58 -21.37 17.17 11.87
CA PRO A 58 -21.45 17.55 13.27
C PRO A 58 -21.94 16.40 14.16
N LYS A 59 -21.49 16.41 15.42
CA LYS A 59 -21.85 15.39 16.43
C LYS A 59 -21.55 13.97 15.99
N SER A 60 -20.46 13.74 15.26
CA SER A 60 -20.04 12.41 14.85
C SER A 60 -18.71 12.00 15.45
N VAL A 61 -18.44 10.69 15.40
CA VAL A 61 -17.22 10.07 15.91
C VAL A 61 -16.74 9.02 14.93
N ALA A 62 -15.42 8.90 14.74
CA ALA A 62 -14.78 7.84 13.95
C ALA A 62 -13.87 7.00 14.85
N VAL A 63 -13.90 5.67 14.66
CA VAL A 63 -13.09 4.72 15.42
C VAL A 63 -12.23 3.93 14.46
N PHE A 64 -10.93 3.93 14.74
CA PHE A 64 -9.91 3.23 13.94
C PHE A 64 -9.20 2.21 14.81
N PHE A 65 -8.82 1.10 14.21
CA PHE A 65 -8.09 0.02 14.85
C PHE A 65 -6.75 -0.21 14.16
N ALA A 66 -5.72 -0.55 14.93
CA ALA A 66 -4.46 -1.02 14.39
C ALA A 66 -4.65 -2.34 13.59
N SER A 67 -3.68 -2.68 12.75
CA SER A 67 -3.68 -3.99 12.08
C SER A 67 -3.53 -5.15 13.07
N PRO A 68 -4.06 -6.35 12.77
CA PRO A 68 -3.79 -7.55 13.56
C PRO A 68 -2.36 -8.05 13.31
N ILE A 69 -1.75 -8.62 14.35
CA ILE A 69 -0.57 -9.46 14.20
C ILE A 69 -0.99 -10.73 13.44
N ARG A 70 -0.18 -11.16 12.47
CA ARG A 70 -0.45 -12.36 11.67
C ARG A 70 0.58 -13.44 11.97
N ASN A 71 0.13 -14.59 12.44
CA ASN A 71 0.99 -15.74 12.66
C ASN A 71 1.39 -16.38 11.32
N ARG A 72 2.69 -16.68 11.18
CA ARG A 72 3.25 -17.40 10.02
C ARG A 72 3.24 -18.91 10.23
N ALA A 73 3.80 -19.34 11.36
CA ALA A 73 3.88 -20.76 11.72
C ALA A 73 4.27 -20.92 13.20
N ASN A 74 3.51 -21.69 13.97
CA ASN A 74 3.75 -21.95 15.40
C ASN A 74 3.92 -20.66 16.22
N ASP A 75 5.11 -20.42 16.74
CA ASP A 75 5.52 -19.27 17.54
C ASP A 75 6.19 -18.15 16.74
N VAL A 76 6.14 -18.19 15.40
CA VAL A 76 6.74 -17.20 14.51
C VAL A 76 5.66 -16.41 13.80
N ASP A 77 5.65 -15.11 14.01
CA ASP A 77 4.77 -14.18 13.33
C ASP A 77 5.38 -13.64 12.03
N TYR A 78 4.53 -13.14 11.12
CA TYR A 78 4.97 -12.26 10.05
C TYR A 78 5.45 -10.93 10.63
N ILE A 79 6.36 -10.25 9.92
CA ILE A 79 6.74 -8.88 10.27
C ILE A 79 5.47 -8.03 10.28
N TYR A 80 5.27 -7.29 11.39
CA TYR A 80 4.07 -6.48 11.58
C TYR A 80 4.04 -5.30 10.60
N HIS A 81 2.92 -5.12 9.94
CA HIS A 81 2.63 -3.97 9.07
C HIS A 81 1.36 -3.27 9.55
N GLN A 82 1.46 -1.96 9.80
CA GLN A 82 0.35 -1.17 10.29
C GLN A 82 -0.70 -0.93 9.21
N ASP A 83 -1.95 -0.74 9.63
CA ASP A 83 -3.03 -0.30 8.75
C ASP A 83 -2.69 1.09 8.16
N PRO A 84 -2.73 1.26 6.83
CA PRO A 84 -2.34 2.51 6.17
C PRO A 84 -3.13 3.74 6.63
N ASP A 85 -4.44 3.60 6.87
CA ASP A 85 -5.28 4.70 7.34
C ASP A 85 -4.99 5.04 8.81
N PHE A 86 -4.73 4.01 9.64
CA PHE A 86 -4.32 4.20 11.03
C PHE A 86 -2.98 4.94 11.11
N TYR A 87 -1.98 4.49 10.32
CA TYR A 87 -0.69 5.17 10.21
C TYR A 87 -0.82 6.61 9.70
N TYR A 88 -1.58 6.83 8.62
CA TYR A 88 -1.81 8.15 8.05
C TYR A 88 -2.31 9.17 9.05
N LEU A 89 -3.25 8.74 9.91
CA LEU A 89 -3.86 9.61 10.92
C LEU A 89 -3.01 9.78 12.17
N THR A 90 -2.21 8.78 12.55
CA THR A 90 -1.60 8.75 13.89
C THR A 90 -0.07 8.74 13.89
N GLY A 91 0.56 8.16 12.86
CA GLY A 91 2.00 7.85 12.85
C GLY A 91 2.39 6.67 13.75
N TYR A 92 1.42 5.96 14.32
CA TYR A 92 1.66 4.83 15.21
C TYR A 92 1.88 3.54 14.42
N THR A 93 2.95 2.81 14.76
CA THR A 93 3.41 1.63 14.01
C THR A 93 3.33 0.31 14.79
N GLU A 94 2.73 0.32 15.98
CA GLU A 94 2.63 -0.87 16.84
C GLU A 94 1.20 -1.46 16.81
N PRO A 95 1.02 -2.75 17.19
CA PRO A 95 -0.29 -3.41 17.21
C PRO A 95 -1.15 -3.01 18.42
N ASN A 96 -2.34 -3.61 18.52
CA ASN A 96 -3.24 -3.57 19.67
C ASN A 96 -3.59 -2.15 20.15
N ALA A 97 -3.97 -1.29 19.20
CA ALA A 97 -4.32 0.09 19.49
C ALA A 97 -5.69 0.48 18.90
N VAL A 98 -6.33 1.44 19.55
CA VAL A 98 -7.57 2.08 19.09
C VAL A 98 -7.38 3.58 19.07
N PHE A 99 -7.82 4.20 17.98
CA PHE A 99 -7.86 5.65 17.83
C PHE A 99 -9.31 6.11 17.63
N VAL A 100 -9.77 7.08 18.43
CA VAL A 100 -11.12 7.66 18.38
C VAL A 100 -11.00 9.14 18.05
N LEU A 101 -11.66 9.57 16.99
CA LEU A 101 -11.65 10.96 16.51
C LEU A 101 -13.07 11.53 16.54
N PHE A 102 -13.27 12.63 17.24
CA PHE A 102 -14.56 13.33 17.33
C PHE A 102 -14.59 14.49 16.34
N SER A 103 -15.73 14.71 15.70
CA SER A 103 -15.93 15.87 14.82
C SER A 103 -15.90 17.20 15.57
N GLU A 104 -16.33 17.20 16.85
CA GLU A 104 -16.42 18.35 17.72
C GLU A 104 -15.66 18.10 19.03
N ASN A 105 -15.29 19.18 19.73
CA ASN A 105 -14.64 19.05 21.03
C ASN A 105 -15.58 18.42 22.06
N GLN A 106 -15.03 17.51 22.84
CA GLN A 106 -15.61 16.89 23.99
C GLN A 106 -15.03 17.54 25.26
N LYS A 107 -15.65 17.32 26.43
CA LYS A 107 -15.14 17.76 27.73
C LYS A 107 -14.68 16.55 28.53
N ASP A 108 -13.52 16.64 29.16
CA ASP A 108 -13.10 15.67 30.17
C ASP A 108 -13.75 15.96 31.54
N SER A 109 -13.44 15.14 32.53
CA SER A 109 -13.98 15.30 33.90
C SER A 109 -13.55 16.61 34.59
N LEU A 110 -12.53 17.28 34.09
CA LEU A 110 -12.01 18.57 34.56
C LEU A 110 -12.51 19.74 33.71
N GLY A 111 -13.36 19.49 32.71
CA GLY A 111 -13.88 20.49 31.79
C GLY A 111 -12.90 20.92 30.68
N LYS A 112 -11.74 20.27 30.54
CA LYS A 112 -10.78 20.53 29.46
C LYS A 112 -11.30 19.96 28.15
N ASP A 113 -11.14 20.72 27.06
CA ASP A 113 -11.51 20.30 25.72
C ASP A 113 -10.55 19.24 25.16
N PHE A 114 -11.10 18.23 24.52
CA PHE A 114 -10.37 17.27 23.71
C PHE A 114 -11.24 16.84 22.50
N ASN A 115 -10.61 16.30 21.45
CA ASN A 115 -11.35 15.84 20.27
C ASN A 115 -10.79 14.53 19.69
N GLU A 116 -9.87 13.90 20.39
CA GLU A 116 -9.29 12.62 20.04
C GLU A 116 -8.90 11.85 21.30
N LEU A 117 -9.02 10.50 21.23
CA LEU A 117 -8.56 9.58 22.27
C LEU A 117 -7.70 8.50 21.61
N PHE A 118 -6.60 8.15 22.24
CA PHE A 118 -5.74 7.08 21.77
C PHE A 118 -5.56 6.02 22.87
N TYR A 119 -5.70 4.77 22.52
CA TYR A 119 -5.49 3.64 23.42
C TYR A 119 -4.34 2.80 22.86
N ALA A 120 -3.18 2.88 23.49
CA ALA A 120 -1.94 2.24 23.06
C ALA A 120 -1.67 0.95 23.83
N GLN A 121 -1.01 -0.01 23.20
CA GLN A 121 -0.52 -1.21 23.88
C GLN A 121 0.33 -0.83 25.10
N SER A 122 0.09 -1.51 26.24
CA SER A 122 0.85 -1.34 27.47
C SER A 122 2.34 -1.57 27.26
N ARG A 123 3.16 -0.82 27.98
CA ARG A 123 4.56 -1.18 28.17
C ARG A 123 4.68 -2.31 29.19
N ASP A 124 5.48 -3.30 28.87
CA ASP A 124 5.86 -4.40 29.77
C ASP A 124 7.38 -4.63 29.66
N PRO A 125 8.17 -4.19 30.64
CA PRO A 125 9.63 -4.30 30.59
C PRO A 125 10.14 -5.76 30.46
N GLN A 126 9.41 -6.75 30.94
CA GLN A 126 9.80 -8.16 30.78
C GLN A 126 9.58 -8.62 29.33
N ARG A 127 8.43 -8.27 28.75
CA ARG A 127 8.12 -8.60 27.36
C ARG A 127 8.95 -7.80 26.37
N GLU A 128 9.29 -6.54 26.70
CA GLU A 128 10.16 -5.68 25.87
C GLU A 128 11.58 -6.23 25.68
N GLN A 129 12.04 -7.17 26.54
CA GLN A 129 13.29 -7.91 26.32
C GLN A 129 13.19 -8.90 25.15
N TRP A 130 12.00 -9.33 24.79
CA TRP A 130 11.74 -10.29 23.71
C TRP A 130 11.32 -9.57 22.42
N ASP A 131 10.39 -8.64 22.52
CA ASP A 131 9.66 -8.06 21.39
C ASP A 131 10.13 -6.63 21.04
N GLY A 132 11.11 -6.09 21.81
CA GLY A 132 11.54 -4.70 21.68
C GLY A 132 10.64 -3.71 22.44
N LYS A 133 11.17 -2.49 22.62
CA LYS A 133 10.52 -1.43 23.38
C LYS A 133 9.22 -0.98 22.72
N ARG A 134 8.16 -0.83 23.53
CA ARG A 134 6.86 -0.29 23.12
C ARG A 134 6.74 1.19 23.46
N MET A 135 5.99 1.93 22.66
CA MET A 135 5.74 3.37 22.86
C MET A 135 4.89 3.62 24.12
N GLY A 136 3.84 2.84 24.30
CA GLY A 136 2.86 3.03 25.38
C GLY A 136 2.15 4.37 25.31
N ALA A 137 1.24 4.63 26.25
CA ALA A 137 0.46 5.86 26.28
C ALA A 137 1.33 7.12 26.41
N GLU A 138 2.39 7.08 27.22
CA GLU A 138 3.26 8.23 27.41
C GLU A 138 4.10 8.55 26.15
N GLY A 139 4.60 7.52 25.46
CA GLY A 139 5.27 7.70 24.18
C GLY A 139 4.34 8.27 23.10
N VAL A 140 3.08 7.87 23.05
CA VAL A 140 2.08 8.46 22.16
C VAL A 140 1.92 9.95 22.41
N LYS A 141 1.84 10.40 23.69
CA LYS A 141 1.75 11.83 24.04
C LYS A 141 2.99 12.60 23.59
N THR A 142 4.17 12.09 23.93
CA THR A 142 5.43 12.82 23.76
C THR A 142 5.94 12.77 22.32
N THR A 143 5.76 11.64 21.61
CA THR A 143 6.29 11.43 20.26
C THR A 143 5.27 11.77 19.19
N LEU A 144 3.98 11.39 19.35
CA LEU A 144 2.95 11.60 18.34
C LEU A 144 2.09 12.84 18.58
N GLY A 145 2.23 13.46 19.77
CA GLY A 145 1.52 14.70 20.13
C GLY A 145 0.02 14.50 20.33
N ILE A 146 -0.43 13.29 20.71
CA ILE A 146 -1.83 13.00 21.04
C ILE A 146 -1.98 13.03 22.55
N GLU A 147 -2.47 14.16 23.10
CA GLU A 147 -2.49 14.42 24.55
C GLU A 147 -3.36 13.42 25.33
N GLN A 148 -4.51 13.02 24.79
CA GLN A 148 -5.44 12.10 25.44
C GLN A 148 -5.11 10.65 25.05
N ALA A 149 -3.93 10.17 25.45
CA ALA A 149 -3.50 8.80 25.26
C ALA A 149 -3.53 8.00 26.57
N PHE A 150 -4.02 6.77 26.49
CA PHE A 150 -4.30 5.85 27.58
C PHE A 150 -3.74 4.46 27.27
N ASP A 151 -3.66 3.61 28.30
CA ASP A 151 -3.40 2.19 28.13
C ASP A 151 -4.59 1.52 27.40
N HIS A 152 -4.32 0.60 26.48
CA HIS A 152 -5.38 -0.08 25.70
C HIS A 152 -6.40 -0.82 26.61
N LYS A 153 -5.96 -1.29 27.76
CA LYS A 153 -6.85 -1.95 28.75
C LYS A 153 -7.93 -1.01 29.30
N GLU A 154 -7.69 0.29 29.28
CA GLU A 154 -8.66 1.29 29.73
C GLU A 154 -9.81 1.48 28.73
N PHE A 155 -9.67 1.08 27.47
CA PHE A 155 -10.73 1.22 26.47
C PHE A 155 -12.03 0.53 26.88
N LYS A 156 -11.94 -0.59 27.58
CA LYS A 156 -13.09 -1.30 28.11
C LYS A 156 -13.88 -0.48 29.13
N ASN A 157 -13.18 0.27 29.97
CA ASN A 157 -13.76 0.98 31.10
C ASN A 157 -14.16 2.44 30.79
N LYS A 158 -13.61 3.03 29.72
CA LYS A 158 -13.90 4.40 29.33
C LYS A 158 -15.28 4.51 28.71
N GLU A 159 -16.17 5.31 29.32
CA GLU A 159 -17.49 5.59 28.76
C GLU A 159 -17.37 6.48 27.51
N ILE A 160 -17.83 5.96 26.36
CA ILE A 160 -18.02 6.69 25.10
C ILE A 160 -19.46 6.41 24.65
N PRO A 161 -20.37 7.39 24.75
CA PRO A 161 -21.79 7.16 24.48
C PRO A 161 -22.07 7.16 22.96
N PHE A 162 -21.65 6.09 22.24
CA PHE A 162 -21.78 5.98 20.78
C PHE A 162 -23.20 6.18 20.28
N ASN A 163 -24.22 5.85 21.07
CA ASN A 163 -25.64 6.04 20.74
C ASN A 163 -26.09 7.52 20.76
N GLN A 164 -25.28 8.44 21.29
CA GLN A 164 -25.59 9.88 21.32
C GLN A 164 -25.00 10.65 20.12
N PHE A 165 -24.11 10.03 19.36
CA PHE A 165 -23.56 10.64 18.15
C PHE A 165 -24.52 10.49 16.97
N SER A 166 -24.57 11.52 16.13
CA SER A 166 -25.36 11.50 14.89
C SER A 166 -24.86 10.45 13.89
N LYS A 167 -23.53 10.22 13.88
CA LYS A 167 -22.87 9.16 13.12
C LYS A 167 -21.68 8.60 13.88
N VAL A 168 -21.51 7.27 13.76
CA VAL A 168 -20.37 6.50 14.26
C VAL A 168 -19.72 5.83 13.06
N PHE A 169 -18.57 6.34 12.66
CA PHE A 169 -17.82 5.85 11.52
C PHE A 169 -16.80 4.79 11.92
N PHE A 170 -16.69 3.75 11.14
CA PHE A 170 -15.70 2.68 11.33
C PHE A 170 -15.44 1.94 10.01
N PHE A 171 -14.36 1.16 9.95
CA PHE A 171 -14.11 0.22 8.86
C PHE A 171 -14.58 -1.18 9.22
N ASP A 172 -14.65 -2.07 8.21
CA ASP A 172 -14.87 -3.49 8.46
C ASP A 172 -13.78 -4.05 9.38
N PHE A 173 -14.16 -5.00 10.22
CA PHE A 173 -13.31 -5.47 11.31
C PHE A 173 -12.35 -6.56 10.89
N LYS A 174 -11.08 -6.41 11.27
CA LYS A 174 -10.02 -7.42 11.12
C LYS A 174 -9.85 -8.22 12.44
N ASN A 175 -10.93 -8.83 12.93
CA ASN A 175 -10.97 -9.59 14.20
C ASN A 175 -10.98 -11.12 13.99
N ASP A 176 -10.31 -11.59 12.96
CA ASP A 176 -10.17 -13.01 12.60
C ASP A 176 -8.98 -13.69 13.32
N VAL A 177 -8.15 -12.94 14.04
CA VAL A 177 -7.02 -13.43 14.83
C VAL A 177 -7.21 -13.03 16.29
N ARG A 178 -6.95 -13.94 17.21
CA ARG A 178 -7.03 -13.71 18.65
C ARG A 178 -5.79 -14.20 19.38
N ASN A 179 -5.24 -13.35 20.24
CA ASN A 179 -4.21 -13.74 21.21
C ASN A 179 -4.84 -13.89 22.61
N THR A 180 -5.19 -15.11 23.00
CA THR A 180 -5.84 -15.38 24.28
C THR A 180 -4.97 -15.12 25.51
N SER A 181 -3.67 -14.92 25.34
CA SER A 181 -2.75 -14.56 26.43
C SER A 181 -2.72 -13.05 26.74
N ASP A 182 -3.32 -12.22 25.87
CA ASP A 182 -3.46 -10.78 26.07
C ASP A 182 -4.93 -10.39 26.10
N ALA A 183 -5.44 -10.09 27.30
CA ALA A 183 -6.85 -9.75 27.54
C ALA A 183 -7.29 -8.40 26.92
N SER A 184 -6.43 -7.74 26.16
CA SER A 184 -6.74 -6.50 25.42
C SER A 184 -6.06 -6.50 24.06
N ASP A 185 -5.96 -7.69 23.44
CA ASP A 185 -5.56 -7.79 22.05
C ASP A 185 -6.55 -7.08 21.12
N LEU A 186 -6.20 -6.98 19.84
CA LEU A 186 -7.06 -6.31 18.86
C LEU A 186 -8.46 -6.92 18.80
N PHE A 187 -8.59 -8.24 18.96
CA PHE A 187 -9.90 -8.91 18.99
C PHE A 187 -10.78 -8.37 20.13
N ASP A 188 -10.25 -8.33 21.36
CA ASP A 188 -10.99 -7.86 22.52
C ASP A 188 -11.33 -6.35 22.42
N LEU A 189 -10.44 -5.55 21.82
CA LEU A 189 -10.68 -4.12 21.56
C LEU A 189 -11.84 -3.92 20.58
N ILE A 190 -11.88 -4.70 19.49
CA ILE A 190 -12.96 -4.66 18.49
C ILE A 190 -14.29 -5.12 19.12
N GLU A 191 -14.31 -6.24 19.85
CA GLU A 191 -15.52 -6.72 20.52
C GLU A 191 -16.02 -5.72 21.60
N THR A 192 -15.10 -5.05 22.29
CA THR A 192 -15.45 -3.96 23.21
C THR A 192 -16.15 -2.81 22.48
N PHE A 193 -15.63 -2.39 21.33
CA PHE A 193 -16.27 -1.36 20.51
C PHE A 193 -17.65 -1.81 20.02
N LYS A 194 -17.75 -3.03 19.46
CA LYS A 194 -19.03 -3.58 19.00
C LYS A 194 -20.09 -3.53 20.11
N ASN A 195 -19.74 -4.02 21.29
CA ASN A 195 -20.64 -4.01 22.44
C ASN A 195 -21.09 -2.60 22.82
N LYS A 196 -20.16 -1.62 22.88
CA LYS A 196 -20.46 -0.22 23.22
C LYS A 196 -21.31 0.48 22.14
N ALA A 197 -21.11 0.16 20.87
CA ALA A 197 -21.81 0.76 19.73
C ALA A 197 -23.10 0.01 19.35
N GLY A 198 -23.45 -1.09 20.02
CA GLY A 198 -24.62 -1.90 19.69
C GLY A 198 -24.48 -2.68 18.38
N ILE A 199 -23.26 -3.03 18.00
CA ILE A 199 -22.95 -3.82 16.80
C ILE A 199 -22.92 -5.30 17.19
N PRO A 200 -23.66 -6.19 16.50
CA PRO A 200 -23.60 -7.64 16.77
C PRO A 200 -22.18 -8.21 16.61
N SER A 201 -21.81 -9.18 17.45
CA SER A 201 -20.49 -9.85 17.36
C SER A 201 -20.24 -10.52 15.99
N ASN A 202 -21.31 -11.02 15.35
CA ASN A 202 -21.26 -11.64 14.02
C ASN A 202 -21.44 -10.62 12.86
N TYR A 203 -21.27 -9.34 13.11
CA TYR A 203 -21.33 -8.28 12.08
C TYR A 203 -20.40 -8.61 10.90
N ASN A 204 -20.91 -8.35 9.71
CA ASN A 204 -20.16 -8.47 8.46
C ASN A 204 -20.68 -7.39 7.47
N ALA A 205 -19.82 -6.50 7.02
CA ALA A 205 -20.20 -5.37 6.18
C ALA A 205 -20.83 -5.81 4.84
N ALA A 206 -20.36 -6.91 4.24
CA ALA A 206 -20.94 -7.43 2.99
C ALA A 206 -22.37 -7.97 3.21
N LYS A 207 -22.64 -8.62 4.36
CA LYS A 207 -24.00 -9.04 4.72
C LYS A 207 -24.90 -7.84 4.98
N GLU A 208 -24.43 -6.82 5.66
CA GLU A 208 -25.22 -5.62 5.89
C GLU A 208 -25.57 -4.88 4.59
N ALA A 209 -24.61 -4.81 3.64
CA ALA A 209 -24.87 -4.28 2.32
C ALA A 209 -25.94 -5.09 1.55
N LEU A 210 -25.93 -6.41 1.69
CA LEU A 210 -26.98 -7.28 1.16
C LEU A 210 -28.32 -7.03 1.86
N TYR A 211 -28.33 -7.01 3.19
CA TYR A 211 -29.56 -6.80 3.98
C TYR A 211 -30.21 -5.45 3.69
N LYS A 212 -29.43 -4.41 3.46
CA LYS A 212 -29.94 -3.10 3.01
C LYS A 212 -30.70 -3.23 1.71
N GLN A 213 -30.21 -3.99 0.74
CA GLN A 213 -30.90 -4.23 -0.54
C GLN A 213 -32.12 -5.14 -0.38
N LEU A 214 -32.06 -6.16 0.51
CA LEU A 214 -33.25 -6.97 0.81
C LEU A 214 -34.40 -6.13 1.37
N ARG A 215 -34.09 -5.07 2.16
CA ARG A 215 -35.10 -4.16 2.75
C ARG A 215 -35.84 -3.29 1.70
N GLU A 216 -35.37 -3.25 0.45
CA GLU A 216 -36.03 -2.54 -0.65
C GLU A 216 -37.19 -3.35 -1.27
N VAL A 217 -37.49 -4.56 -0.74
CA VAL A 217 -38.52 -5.45 -1.24
C VAL A 217 -39.94 -4.85 -1.03
N THR A 218 -40.74 -4.97 -2.07
CA THR A 218 -42.20 -4.76 -2.06
C THR A 218 -42.90 -6.02 -2.57
N GLU A 219 -44.21 -6.08 -2.43
CA GLU A 219 -44.99 -7.19 -3.01
C GLU A 219 -44.79 -7.30 -4.52
N ASP A 220 -44.72 -6.15 -5.21
CA ASP A 220 -44.69 -6.09 -6.68
C ASP A 220 -43.28 -6.32 -7.25
N ASN A 221 -42.20 -5.94 -6.52
CA ASN A 221 -40.82 -5.99 -7.05
C ASN A 221 -40.05 -7.26 -6.66
N TYR A 222 -40.60 -8.14 -5.82
CA TYR A 222 -39.90 -9.25 -5.22
C TYR A 222 -39.15 -10.13 -6.22
N LEU A 223 -39.84 -10.59 -7.30
CA LEU A 223 -39.21 -11.50 -8.26
C LEU A 223 -38.00 -10.88 -8.95
N LEU A 224 -38.16 -9.65 -9.44
CA LEU A 224 -37.06 -8.93 -10.11
C LEU A 224 -35.91 -8.66 -9.16
N LEU A 225 -36.19 -8.27 -7.90
CA LEU A 225 -35.20 -8.01 -6.88
C LEU A 225 -34.47 -9.29 -6.51
N ALA A 226 -35.15 -10.41 -6.31
CA ALA A 226 -34.58 -11.70 -5.98
C ALA A 226 -33.63 -12.21 -7.08
N GLU A 227 -34.04 -12.13 -8.35
CA GLU A 227 -33.19 -12.50 -9.49
C GLU A 227 -31.93 -11.62 -9.57
N GLY A 228 -32.10 -10.30 -9.46
CA GLY A 228 -30.99 -9.33 -9.49
C GLY A 228 -29.99 -9.56 -8.35
N LEU A 229 -30.47 -9.79 -7.13
CA LEU A 229 -29.62 -10.04 -5.98
C LEU A 229 -28.93 -11.41 -6.06
N PHE A 230 -29.61 -12.44 -6.58
CA PHE A 230 -29.00 -13.73 -6.81
C PHE A 230 -27.89 -13.68 -7.87
N ALA A 231 -28.12 -12.95 -8.97
CA ALA A 231 -27.10 -12.72 -10.00
C ALA A 231 -25.87 -12.00 -9.43
N LYS A 232 -26.09 -11.02 -8.56
CA LYS A 232 -25.03 -10.20 -7.95
C LYS A 232 -24.24 -10.93 -6.86
N TYR A 233 -24.92 -11.60 -5.94
CA TYR A 233 -24.33 -12.16 -4.71
C TYR A 233 -24.25 -13.68 -4.69
N GLY A 234 -24.98 -14.39 -5.55
CA GLY A 234 -25.07 -15.85 -5.55
C GLY A 234 -23.77 -16.58 -5.89
N ARG A 235 -22.78 -15.87 -6.46
CA ARG A 235 -21.42 -16.41 -6.70
C ARG A 235 -20.49 -16.30 -5.48
N ASN A 236 -20.84 -15.49 -4.48
CA ASN A 236 -20.08 -15.37 -3.25
C ASN A 236 -20.55 -16.46 -2.26
N PRO A 237 -19.72 -17.47 -1.91
CA PRO A 237 -20.14 -18.57 -1.05
C PRO A 237 -20.62 -18.12 0.34
N GLY A 238 -19.97 -17.11 0.95
CA GLY A 238 -20.32 -16.59 2.27
C GLY A 238 -21.67 -15.87 2.30
N LEU A 239 -22.01 -15.10 1.27
CA LEU A 239 -23.31 -14.44 1.15
C LEU A 239 -24.40 -15.41 0.67
N ARG A 240 -24.05 -16.31 -0.25
CA ARG A 240 -24.98 -17.34 -0.72
C ARG A 240 -25.47 -18.26 0.40
N SER A 241 -24.62 -18.58 1.36
CA SER A 241 -24.97 -19.42 2.52
C SER A 241 -25.68 -18.68 3.66
N ASP A 242 -25.87 -17.36 3.53
CA ASP A 242 -26.55 -16.57 4.54
C ASP A 242 -28.01 -16.97 4.70
N ALA A 243 -28.45 -17.21 5.94
CA ALA A 243 -29.78 -17.76 6.24
C ALA A 243 -30.92 -16.84 5.80
N PHE A 244 -30.78 -15.52 5.99
CA PHE A 244 -31.80 -14.55 5.57
C PHE A 244 -31.86 -14.43 4.04
N PHE A 245 -30.71 -14.42 3.38
CA PHE A 245 -30.66 -14.39 1.92
C PHE A 245 -31.29 -15.67 1.32
N GLN A 246 -30.97 -16.82 1.86
CA GLN A 246 -31.57 -18.09 1.42
C GLN A 246 -33.09 -18.13 1.65
N ALA A 247 -33.56 -17.65 2.80
CA ALA A 247 -34.99 -17.59 3.09
C ALA A 247 -35.69 -16.59 2.14
N PHE A 248 -35.05 -15.45 1.84
CA PHE A 248 -35.57 -14.46 0.90
C PHE A 248 -35.70 -15.02 -0.52
N ILE A 249 -34.65 -15.66 -1.05
CA ILE A 249 -34.67 -16.25 -2.40
C ILE A 249 -35.72 -17.40 -2.52
N LYS A 250 -35.98 -18.10 -1.43
CA LYS A 250 -36.97 -19.21 -1.39
C LYS A 250 -38.38 -18.77 -1.07
N ALA A 251 -38.62 -17.50 -0.81
CA ALA A 251 -39.97 -17.01 -0.52
C ALA A 251 -40.88 -17.23 -1.74
N GLY A 252 -42.10 -17.69 -1.49
CA GLY A 252 -43.06 -17.99 -2.57
C GLY A 252 -43.67 -16.74 -3.22
N ASN A 253 -43.66 -15.60 -2.53
CA ASN A 253 -44.20 -14.32 -2.97
C ASN A 253 -43.59 -13.14 -2.17
N GLY A 254 -43.93 -11.90 -2.58
CA GLY A 254 -43.41 -10.69 -1.94
C GLY A 254 -43.84 -10.53 -0.48
N LEU A 255 -45.03 -10.97 -0.07
CA LEU A 255 -45.45 -10.92 1.34
C LEU A 255 -44.59 -11.80 2.25
N GLU A 256 -44.24 -13.00 1.78
CA GLU A 256 -43.35 -13.88 2.51
C GLU A 256 -41.92 -13.32 2.58
N ALA A 257 -41.41 -12.76 1.48
CA ALA A 257 -40.11 -12.09 1.44
C ALA A 257 -40.07 -10.89 2.41
N ILE A 258 -41.11 -10.08 2.49
CA ILE A 258 -41.22 -8.97 3.45
C ILE A 258 -41.18 -9.50 4.91
N LYS A 259 -41.80 -10.65 5.19
CA LYS A 259 -41.73 -11.26 6.53
C LYS A 259 -40.29 -11.68 6.90
N VAL A 260 -39.57 -12.27 5.95
CA VAL A 260 -38.15 -12.60 6.12
C VAL A 260 -37.35 -11.34 6.43
N VAL A 261 -37.51 -10.29 5.65
CA VAL A 261 -36.79 -9.00 5.83
C VAL A 261 -37.08 -8.37 7.17
N LYS A 262 -38.32 -8.41 7.65
CA LYS A 262 -38.71 -7.91 8.98
C LYS A 262 -38.02 -8.66 10.14
N SER A 263 -37.57 -9.88 9.92
CA SER A 263 -36.85 -10.67 10.92
C SER A 263 -35.33 -10.41 10.94
N ILE A 264 -34.78 -9.68 9.96
CA ILE A 264 -33.36 -9.29 9.95
C ILE A 264 -33.12 -8.25 11.06
N PRO A 265 -32.13 -8.46 11.96
CA PRO A 265 -31.76 -7.50 12.97
C PRO A 265 -31.47 -6.12 12.36
N ILE A 266 -31.96 -5.08 13.00
CA ILE A 266 -31.72 -3.69 12.55
C ILE A 266 -30.55 -3.16 13.39
N LEU A 267 -29.51 -2.71 12.67
CA LEU A 267 -28.40 -1.99 13.32
C LEU A 267 -28.84 -0.58 13.73
N PRO A 268 -28.19 0.02 14.74
CA PRO A 268 -28.36 1.44 15.04
C PRO A 268 -28.18 2.31 13.78
N GLU A 269 -29.11 3.22 13.52
CA GLU A 269 -29.14 4.06 12.29
C GLU A 269 -27.95 5.02 12.15
N ASN A 270 -27.30 5.30 13.27
CA ASN A 270 -26.12 6.17 13.31
C ASN A 270 -24.82 5.46 12.91
N LEU A 271 -24.81 4.15 12.71
CA LEU A 271 -23.63 3.39 12.28
C LEU A 271 -23.34 3.59 10.79
N ASP A 272 -22.08 3.83 10.44
CA ASP A 272 -21.63 4.02 9.07
C ASP A 272 -20.25 3.39 8.85
N ALA A 273 -20.22 2.27 8.12
CA ALA A 273 -19.00 1.53 7.76
C ALA A 273 -18.46 1.88 6.37
N THR A 274 -18.99 2.90 5.70
CA THR A 274 -18.71 3.18 4.27
C THR A 274 -18.10 4.55 3.99
N SER A 275 -18.58 5.59 4.67
CA SER A 275 -18.23 6.98 4.34
C SER A 275 -16.75 7.31 4.60
N LEU A 276 -16.07 6.63 5.53
CA LEU A 276 -14.62 6.80 5.74
C LEU A 276 -13.79 6.52 4.48
N ASN A 277 -14.22 5.57 3.63
CA ASN A 277 -13.55 5.29 2.37
C ASN A 277 -13.51 6.53 1.47
N GLN A 278 -14.61 7.28 1.42
CA GLN A 278 -14.68 8.49 0.62
C GLN A 278 -13.91 9.64 1.26
N PHE A 279 -14.03 9.83 2.57
CA PHE A 279 -13.31 10.90 3.28
C PHE A 279 -11.80 10.74 3.17
N LEU A 280 -11.29 9.54 3.49
CA LEU A 280 -9.86 9.26 3.38
C LEU A 280 -9.40 9.20 1.92
N GLY A 281 -10.25 8.75 0.99
CA GLY A 281 -9.98 8.85 -0.44
C GLY A 281 -9.75 10.29 -0.90
N GLN A 282 -10.56 11.25 -0.42
CA GLN A 282 -10.35 12.68 -0.70
C GLN A 282 -9.02 13.21 -0.16
N LEU A 283 -8.60 12.73 1.02
CA LEU A 283 -7.36 13.20 1.66
C LEU A 283 -6.12 12.54 1.04
N ARG A 284 -6.16 11.22 0.81
CA ARG A 284 -5.01 10.42 0.35
C ARG A 284 -4.73 10.56 -1.14
N MET A 285 -5.77 10.84 -1.96
CA MET A 285 -5.56 10.99 -3.41
C MET A 285 -4.68 12.20 -3.77
N ILE A 286 -4.69 13.28 -2.98
CA ILE A 286 -3.89 14.49 -3.19
C ILE A 286 -2.71 14.45 -2.23
N LYS A 287 -1.52 14.21 -2.78
CA LYS A 287 -0.29 14.05 -1.97
C LYS A 287 0.22 15.41 -1.49
N THR A 288 0.57 15.47 -0.21
CA THR A 288 1.29 16.63 0.36
C THR A 288 2.77 16.59 -0.03
N PRO A 289 3.52 17.69 0.14
CA PRO A 289 4.97 17.69 -0.10
C PRO A 289 5.74 16.65 0.72
N GLU A 290 5.30 16.39 1.97
CA GLU A 290 5.91 15.39 2.84
C GLU A 290 5.70 13.97 2.31
N GLU A 291 4.48 13.65 1.87
CA GLU A 291 4.15 12.37 1.24
C GLU A 291 4.93 12.16 -0.06
N LEU A 292 5.00 13.20 -0.92
CA LEU A 292 5.76 13.15 -2.17
C LEU A 292 7.25 12.91 -1.93
N LYS A 293 7.83 13.37 -0.83
CA LYS A 293 9.23 13.10 -0.48
C LYS A 293 9.46 11.61 -0.25
N LEU A 294 8.56 10.94 0.48
CA LEU A 294 8.66 9.50 0.76
C LEU A 294 8.38 8.65 -0.47
N LEU A 295 7.33 8.99 -1.25
CA LEU A 295 7.05 8.35 -2.53
C LEU A 295 8.23 8.42 -3.49
N ARG A 296 8.82 9.60 -3.68
CA ARG A 296 10.01 9.77 -4.52
C ARG A 296 11.17 8.90 -4.04
N LYS A 297 11.34 8.75 -2.72
CA LYS A 297 12.38 7.88 -2.16
C LYS A 297 12.11 6.42 -2.47
N ALA A 298 10.87 5.93 -2.28
CA ALA A 298 10.47 4.56 -2.64
C ALA A 298 10.70 4.28 -4.13
N ILE A 299 10.27 5.21 -5.00
CA ILE A 299 10.44 5.13 -6.46
C ILE A 299 11.93 5.13 -6.84
N ASP A 300 12.74 6.01 -6.23
CA ASP A 300 14.19 6.07 -6.48
C ASP A 300 14.89 4.76 -6.11
N VAL A 301 14.55 4.17 -4.96
CA VAL A 301 15.08 2.89 -4.51
C VAL A 301 14.68 1.77 -5.48
N SER A 302 13.43 1.76 -5.94
CA SER A 302 12.93 0.79 -6.92
C SER A 302 13.65 0.93 -8.27
N CYS A 303 13.87 2.17 -8.74
CA CYS A 303 14.65 2.42 -9.96
C CYS A 303 16.08 1.89 -9.85
N VAL A 304 16.74 2.05 -8.70
CA VAL A 304 18.08 1.48 -8.48
C VAL A 304 18.02 -0.04 -8.55
N GLY A 305 17.02 -0.67 -7.92
CA GLY A 305 16.82 -2.12 -7.98
C GLY A 305 16.66 -2.63 -9.41
N GLN A 306 15.76 -2.01 -10.18
CA GLN A 306 15.56 -2.33 -11.60
C GLN A 306 16.87 -2.22 -12.41
N ASN A 307 17.61 -1.13 -12.21
CA ASN A 307 18.86 -0.88 -12.93
C ASN A 307 19.96 -1.90 -12.58
N GLU A 308 20.08 -2.27 -11.31
CA GLU A 308 21.08 -3.26 -10.88
C GLU A 308 20.74 -4.66 -11.40
N VAL A 309 19.46 -5.04 -11.47
CA VAL A 309 19.07 -6.28 -12.13
C VAL A 309 19.40 -6.25 -13.63
N MET A 310 19.12 -5.15 -14.34
CA MET A 310 19.46 -5.03 -15.75
C MET A 310 20.96 -5.26 -16.00
N LYS A 311 21.82 -4.69 -15.14
CA LYS A 311 23.29 -4.87 -15.25
C LYS A 311 23.74 -6.29 -14.90
N ALA A 312 23.09 -6.93 -13.92
CA ALA A 312 23.46 -8.27 -13.45
C ALA A 312 22.88 -9.39 -14.32
N MET A 313 21.89 -9.10 -15.18
CA MET A 313 21.12 -10.10 -15.93
C MET A 313 21.99 -10.98 -16.83
N HIS A 314 21.79 -12.28 -16.73
CA HIS A 314 22.35 -13.26 -17.64
C HIS A 314 21.43 -14.50 -17.78
N PRO A 315 21.52 -15.29 -18.88
CA PRO A 315 20.57 -16.36 -19.21
C PRO A 315 20.39 -17.45 -18.14
N ASN A 316 21.40 -17.67 -17.31
CA ASN A 316 21.39 -18.73 -16.29
C ASN A 316 20.79 -18.29 -14.95
N MET A 317 20.38 -17.03 -14.81
CA MET A 317 19.73 -16.55 -13.58
C MET A 317 18.36 -17.19 -13.37
N SER A 318 18.02 -17.45 -12.12
CA SER A 318 16.65 -17.82 -11.73
C SER A 318 15.79 -16.58 -11.48
N GLU A 319 14.47 -16.74 -11.57
CA GLU A 319 13.52 -15.68 -11.19
C GLU A 319 13.70 -15.27 -9.71
N MET A 320 14.02 -16.23 -8.83
CA MET A 320 14.27 -15.97 -7.41
C MET A 320 15.56 -15.16 -7.18
N GLU A 321 16.60 -15.39 -7.95
CA GLU A 321 17.84 -14.61 -7.88
C GLU A 321 17.61 -13.15 -8.29
N ILE A 322 16.85 -12.94 -9.36
CA ILE A 322 16.43 -11.61 -9.83
C ILE A 322 15.66 -10.87 -8.73
N LYS A 323 14.67 -11.54 -8.14
CA LYS A 323 13.93 -11.03 -6.98
C LYS A 323 14.87 -10.64 -5.84
N GLY A 324 15.82 -11.51 -5.50
CA GLY A 324 16.78 -11.30 -4.42
C GLY A 324 17.65 -10.05 -4.60
N ILE A 325 18.02 -9.69 -5.83
CA ILE A 325 18.77 -8.47 -6.14
C ILE A 325 17.93 -7.23 -5.81
N HIS A 326 16.66 -7.19 -6.21
CA HIS A 326 15.77 -6.08 -5.87
C HIS A 326 15.63 -5.93 -4.36
N GLU A 327 15.32 -7.00 -3.66
CA GLU A 327 15.12 -6.98 -2.21
C GLU A 327 16.38 -6.57 -1.44
N PHE A 328 17.57 -6.99 -1.92
CA PHE A 328 18.84 -6.53 -1.36
C PHE A 328 18.97 -5.00 -1.49
N VAL A 329 18.66 -4.44 -2.65
CA VAL A 329 18.72 -2.99 -2.87
C VAL A 329 17.73 -2.27 -1.95
N TYR A 330 16.51 -2.78 -1.80
CA TYR A 330 15.51 -2.19 -0.91
C TYR A 330 16.03 -2.10 0.52
N ARG A 331 16.52 -3.19 1.08
CA ARG A 331 17.07 -3.23 2.45
C ARG A 331 18.31 -2.34 2.61
N LYS A 332 19.17 -2.27 1.59
CA LYS A 332 20.35 -1.38 1.61
C LYS A 332 19.96 0.09 1.76
N TYR A 333 18.85 0.52 1.21
CA TYR A 333 18.39 1.91 1.27
C TYR A 333 17.34 2.16 2.35
N GLY A 334 17.07 1.17 3.20
CA GLY A 334 16.22 1.33 4.39
C GLY A 334 14.72 1.15 4.15
N SER A 335 14.31 0.58 3.00
CA SER A 335 12.92 0.16 2.82
C SER A 335 12.60 -0.99 3.76
N GLU A 336 11.50 -0.85 4.50
CA GLU A 336 11.08 -1.82 5.50
C GLU A 336 10.40 -3.03 4.85
N PHE A 337 9.71 -2.80 3.73
CA PHE A 337 8.94 -3.83 3.03
C PHE A 337 9.07 -3.69 1.51
N GLU A 338 8.64 -4.73 0.81
CA GLU A 338 8.12 -4.65 -0.54
C GLU A 338 6.69 -4.09 -0.47
N GLY A 339 6.32 -3.17 -1.37
CA GLY A 339 4.96 -2.61 -1.41
C GLY A 339 3.88 -3.65 -1.72
N TYR A 340 4.30 -4.74 -2.38
CA TYR A 340 3.51 -5.93 -2.72
C TYR A 340 4.45 -7.11 -2.99
N PRO A 341 3.98 -8.37 -2.98
CA PRO A 341 4.83 -9.52 -3.31
C PRO A 341 5.47 -9.36 -4.68
N SER A 342 6.80 -9.39 -4.72
CA SER A 342 7.59 -9.20 -5.94
C SER A 342 7.19 -10.17 -7.05
N ILE A 343 6.95 -9.66 -8.26
CA ILE A 343 6.58 -10.41 -9.45
C ILE A 343 7.78 -10.44 -10.39
N VAL A 344 8.33 -11.64 -10.63
CA VAL A 344 9.39 -11.87 -11.61
C VAL A 344 8.99 -13.05 -12.48
N GLY A 345 8.47 -12.79 -13.67
CA GLY A 345 8.01 -13.82 -14.59
C GLY A 345 8.82 -13.85 -15.88
N SER A 346 9.38 -15.02 -16.25
CA SER A 346 10.12 -15.19 -17.49
C SER A 346 9.37 -16.09 -18.48
N GLY A 347 9.37 -15.72 -19.75
CA GLY A 347 8.72 -16.48 -20.82
C GLY A 347 7.22 -16.70 -20.55
N HIS A 348 6.78 -17.94 -20.35
CA HIS A 348 5.36 -18.23 -20.09
C HIS A 348 4.86 -17.65 -18.77
N ASN A 349 5.71 -17.51 -17.75
CA ASN A 349 5.37 -16.92 -16.46
C ASN A 349 5.07 -15.41 -16.60
N ALA A 350 5.71 -14.72 -17.56
CA ALA A 350 5.43 -13.32 -17.87
C ALA A 350 3.99 -13.08 -18.38
N CYS A 351 3.28 -14.13 -18.77
CA CYS A 351 1.86 -14.04 -19.15
C CYS A 351 0.88 -14.19 -17.99
N VAL A 352 1.37 -14.39 -16.76
CA VAL A 352 0.57 -14.44 -15.52
C VAL A 352 0.75 -13.11 -14.80
N LEU A 353 -0.34 -12.33 -14.67
CA LEU A 353 -0.27 -10.93 -14.26
C LEU A 353 0.35 -10.71 -12.87
N HIS A 354 -0.05 -11.53 -11.89
CA HIS A 354 0.44 -11.48 -10.50
C HIS A 354 1.20 -12.79 -10.17
N TYR A 355 2.27 -13.06 -10.92
CA TYR A 355 3.09 -14.26 -10.75
C TYR A 355 4.09 -14.06 -9.61
N ILE A 356 3.79 -14.59 -8.44
CA ILE A 356 4.58 -14.42 -7.21
C ILE A 356 5.43 -15.63 -6.82
N GLU A 357 5.28 -16.77 -7.50
CA GLU A 357 6.05 -17.98 -7.20
C GLU A 357 7.54 -17.81 -7.52
N ASN A 358 7.89 -17.10 -8.58
CA ASN A 358 9.27 -16.76 -8.98
C ASN A 358 10.18 -18.00 -8.96
N ASN A 359 9.71 -19.13 -9.51
CA ASN A 359 10.32 -20.45 -9.26
C ASN A 359 11.07 -21.03 -10.47
N ARG A 360 11.08 -20.34 -11.62
CA ARG A 360 11.84 -20.80 -12.79
C ARG A 360 13.34 -20.65 -12.55
N GLN A 361 14.10 -21.73 -12.84
CA GLN A 361 15.52 -21.85 -12.50
C GLN A 361 16.45 -21.13 -13.47
N THR A 362 16.04 -20.92 -14.73
CA THR A 362 16.84 -20.19 -15.73
C THR A 362 15.92 -19.37 -16.62
N VAL A 363 16.26 -18.11 -16.84
CA VAL A 363 15.47 -17.21 -17.71
C VAL A 363 15.78 -17.43 -19.19
N SER A 364 16.97 -17.94 -19.53
CA SER A 364 17.39 -18.21 -20.91
C SER A 364 17.35 -16.96 -21.81
N THR A 365 16.81 -17.07 -23.01
CA THR A 365 16.62 -15.95 -23.97
C THR A 365 15.21 -15.37 -23.93
N ASP A 366 14.40 -15.77 -22.97
CA ASP A 366 13.04 -15.27 -22.80
C ASP A 366 13.03 -13.82 -22.29
N LEU A 367 11.90 -13.13 -22.48
CA LEU A 367 11.65 -11.88 -21.76
C LEU A 367 11.42 -12.17 -20.29
N VAL A 368 11.94 -11.30 -19.45
CA VAL A 368 11.74 -11.28 -18.00
C VAL A 368 10.95 -10.02 -17.65
N LEU A 369 9.72 -10.22 -17.24
CA LEU A 369 8.86 -9.18 -16.70
C LEU A 369 9.11 -9.07 -15.20
N MET A 370 9.48 -7.89 -14.74
CA MET A 370 9.81 -7.59 -13.34
C MET A 370 8.93 -6.44 -12.87
N ASP A 371 7.96 -6.76 -12.03
CA ASP A 371 7.04 -5.82 -11.42
C ASP A 371 7.30 -5.80 -9.91
N LEU A 372 7.98 -4.74 -9.48
CA LEU A 372 8.57 -4.64 -8.15
C LEU A 372 8.60 -3.20 -7.67
N GLY A 373 8.06 -2.99 -6.48
CA GLY A 373 8.03 -1.71 -5.79
C GLY A 373 8.56 -1.80 -4.37
N ALA A 374 9.43 -0.87 -3.98
CA ALA A 374 9.87 -0.71 -2.60
C ALA A 374 8.81 0.04 -1.79
N GLU A 375 8.59 -0.35 -0.55
CA GLU A 375 7.86 0.46 0.43
C GLU A 375 8.86 1.18 1.33
N TYR A 376 8.73 2.48 1.43
CA TYR A 376 9.58 3.32 2.28
C TYR A 376 8.72 4.16 3.22
N HIS A 377 8.80 3.86 4.52
CA HIS A 377 7.99 4.50 5.57
C HIS A 377 6.48 4.48 5.27
N GLY A 378 6.00 3.33 4.77
CA GLY A 378 4.60 3.11 4.42
C GLY A 378 4.21 3.54 3.00
N TYR A 379 5.05 4.31 2.28
CA TYR A 379 4.76 4.72 0.90
C TYR A 379 5.39 3.76 -0.10
N THR A 380 4.58 3.23 -1.02
CA THR A 380 5.01 2.22 -1.97
C THR A 380 5.21 2.80 -3.38
N ALA A 381 6.22 2.31 -4.08
CA ALA A 381 6.43 2.50 -5.51
C ALA A 381 5.79 1.35 -6.29
N ASP A 382 5.58 1.54 -7.60
CA ASP A 382 5.11 0.51 -8.52
C ASP A 382 5.75 0.65 -9.89
N ILE A 383 6.73 -0.21 -10.21
CA ILE A 383 7.52 -0.07 -11.44
C ILE A 383 7.70 -1.43 -12.11
N THR A 384 7.12 -1.57 -13.29
CA THR A 384 7.39 -2.74 -14.13
C THR A 384 8.38 -2.41 -15.24
N ARG A 385 9.35 -3.32 -15.43
CA ARG A 385 10.18 -3.40 -16.63
C ARG A 385 10.15 -4.82 -17.18
N THR A 386 10.20 -4.92 -18.51
CA THR A 386 10.37 -6.18 -19.21
C THR A 386 11.65 -6.13 -20.03
N ILE A 387 12.56 -7.06 -19.79
CA ILE A 387 13.90 -7.08 -20.41
C ILE A 387 14.23 -8.46 -21.00
N PRO A 388 15.12 -8.56 -22.02
CA PRO A 388 15.56 -9.84 -22.54
C PRO A 388 16.57 -10.51 -21.59
N GLY A 389 16.40 -11.80 -21.29
CA GLY A 389 17.28 -12.53 -20.37
C GLY A 389 18.74 -12.65 -20.86
N ASP A 390 18.99 -12.54 -22.17
CA ASP A 390 20.32 -12.58 -22.80
C ASP A 390 20.86 -11.20 -23.23
N GLY A 391 20.15 -10.13 -22.88
CA GLY A 391 20.57 -8.76 -23.17
C GLY A 391 20.23 -8.24 -24.56
N THR A 392 19.45 -8.98 -25.38
CA THR A 392 19.07 -8.55 -26.73
C THR A 392 17.63 -8.97 -27.06
N PHE A 393 16.78 -8.02 -27.44
CA PHE A 393 15.42 -8.33 -27.87
C PHE A 393 15.39 -9.05 -29.21
N SER A 394 14.67 -10.18 -29.33
CA SER A 394 14.36 -10.78 -30.62
C SER A 394 13.43 -9.89 -31.46
N THR A 395 13.26 -10.19 -32.74
CA THR A 395 12.35 -9.43 -33.61
C THR A 395 10.93 -9.42 -33.10
N GLU A 396 10.42 -10.55 -32.61
CA GLU A 396 9.07 -10.72 -32.08
C GLU A 396 8.92 -10.02 -30.74
N GLN A 397 9.87 -10.19 -29.83
CA GLN A 397 9.92 -9.51 -28.54
C GLN A 397 9.93 -7.98 -28.72
N ALA A 398 10.79 -7.48 -29.62
CA ALA A 398 10.88 -6.06 -29.94
C ALA A 398 9.58 -5.49 -30.51
N ALA A 399 8.87 -6.26 -31.35
CA ALA A 399 7.60 -5.81 -31.93
C ALA A 399 6.53 -5.61 -30.85
N ILE A 400 6.37 -6.58 -29.93
CA ILE A 400 5.41 -6.48 -28.82
C ILE A 400 5.84 -5.39 -27.82
N TYR A 401 7.12 -5.36 -27.45
CA TYR A 401 7.66 -4.33 -26.52
C TYR A 401 7.40 -2.91 -27.03
N ASN A 402 7.72 -2.63 -28.29
CA ASN A 402 7.48 -1.31 -28.90
C ASN A 402 6.01 -0.95 -28.94
N LEU A 403 5.12 -1.92 -29.12
CA LEU A 403 3.69 -1.68 -29.13
C LEU A 403 3.20 -1.25 -27.74
N VAL A 404 3.66 -1.94 -26.67
CA VAL A 404 3.36 -1.56 -25.28
C VAL A 404 3.96 -0.18 -24.94
N TYR A 405 5.20 0.08 -25.37
CA TYR A 405 5.84 1.39 -25.19
C TYR A 405 5.03 2.52 -25.84
N GLN A 406 4.55 2.33 -27.08
CA GLN A 406 3.71 3.31 -27.77
C GLN A 406 2.36 3.53 -27.06
N ALA A 407 1.78 2.47 -26.50
CA ALA A 407 0.54 2.56 -25.72
C ALA A 407 0.75 3.38 -24.43
N GLN A 408 1.88 3.19 -23.73
CA GLN A 408 2.26 3.97 -22.56
C GLN A 408 2.49 5.45 -22.91
N GLU A 409 3.23 5.74 -24.00
CA GLU A 409 3.45 7.11 -24.46
C GLU A 409 2.12 7.82 -24.83
N ALA A 410 1.16 7.09 -25.39
CA ALA A 410 -0.16 7.63 -25.70
C ALA A 410 -0.95 7.97 -24.42
N ALA A 411 -0.88 7.11 -23.39
CA ALA A 411 -1.49 7.36 -22.10
C ALA A 411 -0.87 8.57 -21.39
N PHE A 412 0.44 8.69 -21.37
CA PHE A 412 1.12 9.84 -20.78
C PHE A 412 0.66 11.19 -21.36
N LYS A 413 0.46 11.26 -22.68
CA LYS A 413 0.05 12.51 -23.36
C LYS A 413 -1.28 13.10 -22.87
N ILE A 414 -2.14 12.27 -22.30
CA ILE A 414 -3.45 12.71 -21.80
C ILE A 414 -3.47 12.92 -20.28
N CYS A 415 -2.41 12.53 -19.56
CA CYS A 415 -2.33 12.66 -18.10
C CYS A 415 -2.17 14.12 -17.68
N LYS A 416 -3.27 14.74 -17.30
CA LYS A 416 -3.37 16.13 -16.80
C LYS A 416 -4.64 16.32 -15.98
N PRO A 417 -4.75 17.38 -15.16
CA PRO A 417 -5.97 17.66 -14.41
C PRO A 417 -7.22 17.69 -15.28
N GLY A 418 -8.30 17.07 -14.78
CA GLY A 418 -9.58 16.96 -15.47
C GLY A 418 -9.74 15.73 -16.35
N THR A 419 -8.67 15.03 -16.72
CA THR A 419 -8.77 13.76 -17.47
C THR A 419 -9.33 12.66 -16.58
N ALA A 420 -10.32 11.91 -17.06
CA ALA A 420 -10.78 10.72 -16.35
C ALA A 420 -9.71 9.62 -16.41
N ILE A 421 -9.36 9.02 -15.27
CA ILE A 421 -8.29 8.01 -15.18
C ILE A 421 -8.49 6.84 -16.15
N ARG A 422 -9.75 6.43 -16.40
CA ARG A 422 -10.10 5.36 -17.35
C ARG A 422 -9.69 5.65 -18.80
N GLU A 423 -9.48 6.92 -19.16
CA GLU A 423 -9.07 7.30 -20.52
C GLU A 423 -7.66 6.79 -20.85
N THR A 424 -6.80 6.59 -19.85
CA THR A 424 -5.47 5.97 -20.04
C THR A 424 -5.62 4.56 -20.61
N THR A 425 -6.57 3.79 -20.07
CA THR A 425 -6.88 2.43 -20.59
C THR A 425 -7.46 2.50 -22.00
N ARG A 426 -8.37 3.44 -22.28
CA ARG A 426 -9.00 3.57 -23.62
C ARG A 426 -7.96 3.86 -24.69
N VAL A 427 -7.11 4.86 -24.50
CA VAL A 427 -6.11 5.23 -25.52
C VAL A 427 -5.05 4.15 -25.68
N SER A 428 -4.63 3.47 -24.61
CA SER A 428 -3.70 2.35 -24.68
C SER A 428 -4.27 1.18 -25.46
N ARG A 429 -5.54 0.85 -25.19
CA ARG A 429 -6.27 -0.23 -25.91
C ARG A 429 -6.34 0.04 -27.41
N GLU A 430 -6.67 1.26 -27.83
CA GLU A 430 -6.72 1.63 -29.24
C GLU A 430 -5.39 1.41 -29.98
N ILE A 431 -4.26 1.70 -29.30
CA ILE A 431 -2.91 1.46 -29.87
C ILE A 431 -2.62 -0.04 -29.92
N ILE A 432 -2.89 -0.76 -28.84
CA ILE A 432 -2.63 -2.20 -28.72
C ILE A 432 -3.46 -2.97 -29.75
N ASP A 433 -4.78 -2.74 -29.86
CA ASP A 433 -5.67 -3.46 -30.78
C ASP A 433 -5.23 -3.27 -32.23
N LYS A 434 -4.96 -2.02 -32.64
CA LYS A 434 -4.45 -1.72 -34.00
C LYS A 434 -3.10 -2.37 -34.27
N GLY A 435 -2.21 -2.37 -33.29
CA GLY A 435 -0.89 -2.96 -33.40
C GLY A 435 -0.93 -4.48 -33.52
N LEU A 436 -1.70 -5.15 -32.68
CA LEU A 436 -1.90 -6.61 -32.72
C LEU A 436 -2.51 -7.07 -34.06
N ALA A 437 -3.50 -6.30 -34.58
CA ALA A 437 -4.07 -6.57 -35.90
C ALA A 437 -3.01 -6.42 -37.02
N LYS A 438 -2.20 -5.36 -36.98
CA LYS A 438 -1.10 -5.14 -37.94
C LYS A 438 -0.04 -6.25 -37.91
N LEU A 439 0.21 -6.81 -36.72
CA LEU A 439 1.15 -7.94 -36.55
C LEU A 439 0.51 -9.30 -36.93
N GLY A 440 -0.78 -9.33 -37.26
CA GLY A 440 -1.50 -10.56 -37.61
C GLY A 440 -1.77 -11.48 -36.42
N ILE A 441 -1.73 -10.95 -35.20
CA ILE A 441 -2.02 -11.69 -33.97
C ILE A 441 -3.53 -11.80 -33.75
N ILE A 442 -4.29 -10.77 -34.13
CA ILE A 442 -5.74 -10.73 -34.11
C ILE A 442 -6.26 -10.21 -35.46
N LYS A 443 -7.55 -10.36 -35.73
CA LYS A 443 -8.22 -9.67 -36.85
C LYS A 443 -8.59 -8.24 -36.42
N GLU A 444 -8.74 -7.35 -37.39
CA GLU A 444 -9.18 -5.98 -37.14
C GLU A 444 -10.57 -5.98 -36.47
N GLY A 445 -10.70 -5.27 -35.35
CA GLY A 445 -11.93 -5.19 -34.57
C GLY A 445 -12.25 -6.42 -33.72
N GLU A 446 -11.39 -7.44 -33.71
CA GLU A 446 -11.56 -8.65 -32.91
C GLU A 446 -11.36 -8.35 -31.42
N GLN A 447 -12.27 -8.84 -30.57
CA GLN A 447 -12.07 -8.86 -29.13
C GLN A 447 -11.06 -9.95 -28.75
N HIS A 448 -10.11 -9.63 -27.90
CA HIS A 448 -9.04 -10.53 -27.52
C HIS A 448 -8.71 -10.44 -26.02
N PRO A 449 -8.12 -11.51 -25.42
CA PRO A 449 -7.76 -11.55 -24.01
C PRO A 449 -6.36 -10.99 -23.71
N TYR A 450 -5.59 -10.55 -24.70
CA TYR A 450 -4.17 -10.23 -24.55
C TYR A 450 -3.86 -8.93 -23.79
N PHE A 451 -4.87 -8.12 -23.51
CA PHE A 451 -4.79 -6.93 -22.68
C PHE A 451 -5.98 -6.87 -21.71
N PRO A 452 -5.93 -7.60 -20.58
CA PRO A 452 -7.09 -7.84 -19.71
C PRO A 452 -7.30 -6.82 -18.60
N HIS A 453 -6.40 -5.88 -18.34
CA HIS A 453 -6.42 -4.99 -17.17
C HIS A 453 -6.53 -3.49 -17.50
N GLY A 454 -6.74 -2.67 -16.48
CA GLY A 454 -6.64 -1.21 -16.55
C GLY A 454 -5.20 -0.75 -16.67
N VAL A 455 -4.99 0.53 -17.05
CA VAL A 455 -3.65 1.09 -17.28
C VAL A 455 -3.18 1.96 -16.12
N SER A 456 -4.06 2.35 -15.23
CA SER A 456 -3.69 3.29 -14.17
C SER A 456 -4.51 3.09 -12.91
N HIS A 457 -3.84 3.16 -11.78
CA HIS A 457 -4.42 3.26 -10.44
C HIS A 457 -3.67 4.31 -9.62
N HIS A 458 -4.27 4.75 -8.51
CA HIS A 458 -3.60 5.61 -7.56
C HIS A 458 -2.58 4.81 -6.74
N ILE A 459 -1.50 5.47 -6.34
CA ILE A 459 -0.44 4.89 -5.51
C ILE A 459 -0.11 5.81 -4.32
N GLY A 460 0.30 5.24 -3.21
CA GLY A 460 0.62 5.97 -1.98
C GLY A 460 0.96 5.07 -0.81
N LEU A 461 0.17 5.11 0.25
CA LEU A 461 0.26 4.20 1.40
C LEU A 461 -0.29 2.79 1.11
N ASP A 462 -0.96 2.63 0.00
CA ASP A 462 -1.33 1.34 -0.59
C ASP A 462 -0.86 1.34 -2.05
N VAL A 463 -0.48 0.19 -2.59
CA VAL A 463 -0.16 0.05 -4.02
C VAL A 463 -1.38 0.42 -4.88
N HIS A 464 -2.58 0.00 -4.49
CA HIS A 464 -3.84 0.47 -5.05
C HIS A 464 -4.48 1.48 -4.08
N ASP A 465 -3.95 2.71 -4.07
CA ASP A 465 -4.31 3.73 -3.08
C ASP A 465 -5.73 4.26 -3.28
N ARG A 466 -6.30 4.77 -2.19
CA ARG A 466 -7.68 5.29 -2.16
C ARG A 466 -7.83 6.53 -3.01
N SER A 467 -8.97 6.63 -3.67
CA SER A 467 -9.39 7.83 -4.39
C SER A 467 -10.90 8.05 -4.23
N ALA A 468 -11.30 9.31 -4.21
CA ALA A 468 -12.69 9.74 -4.19
C ALA A 468 -13.11 10.43 -5.50
N SER A 469 -12.25 10.43 -6.52
CA SER A 469 -12.51 11.09 -7.81
C SER A 469 -12.11 10.19 -8.97
N PRO A 470 -12.94 10.07 -10.01
CA PRO A 470 -12.58 9.40 -11.25
C PRO A 470 -11.66 10.26 -12.13
N ASN A 471 -11.51 11.56 -11.84
CA ASN A 471 -10.75 12.49 -12.63
C ASN A 471 -9.44 12.86 -11.93
N LEU A 472 -8.40 12.97 -12.72
CA LEU A 472 -7.07 13.39 -12.28
C LEU A 472 -7.08 14.84 -11.79
N ALA A 473 -6.31 15.12 -10.76
CA ALA A 473 -6.07 16.46 -10.23
C ALA A 473 -4.59 16.66 -9.90
N GLU A 474 -4.16 17.90 -9.77
CA GLU A 474 -2.80 18.25 -9.35
C GLU A 474 -2.44 17.56 -8.02
N ASN A 475 -1.21 17.06 -7.91
CA ASN A 475 -0.64 16.30 -6.80
C ASN A 475 -1.23 14.90 -6.58
N MET A 476 -1.96 14.34 -7.55
CA MET A 476 -2.21 12.91 -7.59
C MET A 476 -0.98 12.18 -8.11
N VAL A 477 -0.68 11.00 -7.55
CA VAL A 477 0.31 10.07 -8.07
C VAL A 477 -0.42 8.82 -8.54
N ILE A 478 -0.14 8.42 -9.77
CA ILE A 478 -0.76 7.24 -10.40
C ILE A 478 0.27 6.43 -11.17
N THR A 479 -0.03 5.15 -11.42
CA THR A 479 0.70 4.31 -12.36
C THR A 479 0.25 4.55 -13.81
N VAL A 480 1.11 4.18 -14.78
CA VAL A 480 0.73 4.01 -16.20
C VAL A 480 1.39 2.75 -16.71
N GLU A 481 0.61 1.67 -16.87
CA GLU A 481 1.08 0.28 -16.94
C GLU A 481 0.44 -0.56 -18.07
N PRO A 482 0.40 -0.14 -19.33
CA PRO A 482 -0.13 -1.02 -20.38
C PRO A 482 0.68 -2.30 -20.50
N GLY A 483 0.01 -3.41 -20.87
CA GLY A 483 0.67 -4.70 -21.09
C GLY A 483 0.03 -5.53 -22.19
N ILE A 484 0.81 -6.47 -22.74
CA ILE A 484 0.36 -7.48 -23.71
C ILE A 484 0.88 -8.83 -23.25
N TYR A 485 -0.01 -9.82 -23.18
CA TYR A 485 0.29 -11.17 -22.67
C TYR A 485 -0.24 -12.21 -23.64
N ILE A 486 0.65 -12.93 -24.33
CA ILE A 486 0.30 -13.94 -25.35
C ILE A 486 0.72 -15.31 -24.84
N PRO A 487 -0.13 -16.05 -24.13
CA PRO A 487 0.20 -17.37 -23.62
C PRO A 487 0.42 -18.38 -24.73
N ALA A 488 1.06 -19.51 -24.38
CA ALA A 488 1.17 -20.63 -25.29
C ALA A 488 -0.21 -21.13 -25.74
N ASN A 489 -0.30 -21.64 -26.96
CA ASN A 489 -1.53 -22.12 -27.60
C ASN A 489 -2.58 -21.01 -27.88
N SER A 490 -2.17 -19.74 -27.88
CA SER A 490 -3.01 -18.64 -28.39
C SER A 490 -3.34 -18.87 -29.87
N PRO A 491 -4.52 -18.45 -30.38
CA PRO A 491 -4.94 -18.65 -31.78
C PRO A 491 -4.22 -17.67 -32.75
N CYS A 492 -2.89 -17.64 -32.67
CA CYS A 492 -2.00 -16.85 -33.54
C CYS A 492 -0.72 -17.66 -33.85
N ASP A 493 0.16 -17.14 -34.72
CA ASP A 493 1.43 -17.78 -35.04
C ASP A 493 2.24 -18.09 -33.79
N PRO A 494 2.73 -19.32 -33.58
CA PRO A 494 3.50 -19.74 -32.41
C PRO A 494 4.73 -18.88 -32.10
N LYS A 495 5.27 -18.12 -33.05
CA LYS A 495 6.38 -17.18 -32.81
C LYS A 495 6.03 -16.07 -31.80
N TRP A 496 4.73 -15.78 -31.60
CA TRP A 496 4.24 -14.80 -30.65
C TRP A 496 3.98 -15.39 -29.26
N TRP A 497 3.97 -16.70 -29.12
CA TRP A 497 3.63 -17.36 -27.86
C TRP A 497 4.65 -17.12 -26.76
N ARG A 498 4.20 -17.07 -25.51
CA ARG A 498 5.02 -16.86 -24.31
C ARG A 498 5.70 -15.50 -24.25
N ILE A 499 5.15 -14.52 -24.96
CA ILE A 499 5.59 -13.13 -24.87
C ILE A 499 4.62 -12.39 -23.95
N GLY A 500 5.09 -12.02 -22.77
CA GLY A 500 4.43 -11.12 -21.82
C GLY A 500 5.26 -9.86 -21.64
N VAL A 501 4.64 -8.70 -21.84
CA VAL A 501 5.28 -7.39 -21.69
C VAL A 501 4.35 -6.47 -20.91
N ARG A 502 4.84 -5.88 -19.83
CA ARG A 502 4.30 -4.70 -19.14
C ARG A 502 5.40 -3.66 -19.00
N ILE A 503 5.09 -2.40 -19.22
CA ILE A 503 5.96 -1.26 -18.94
C ILE A 503 5.16 -0.31 -18.08
N GLU A 504 5.64 -0.06 -16.88
CA GLU A 504 4.95 0.71 -15.86
C GLU A 504 5.83 1.74 -15.23
N ASP A 505 5.26 2.89 -15.02
CA ASP A 505 5.90 4.02 -14.36
C ASP A 505 4.95 4.76 -13.45
N ASP A 506 5.48 5.27 -12.35
CA ASP A 506 4.83 6.20 -11.45
C ASP A 506 4.93 7.63 -11.99
N ILE A 507 3.81 8.34 -12.06
CA ILE A 507 3.76 9.75 -12.48
C ILE A 507 3.04 10.62 -11.45
N LEU A 508 3.55 11.84 -11.27
CA LEU A 508 2.89 12.90 -10.52
C LEU A 508 2.11 13.80 -11.49
N ILE A 509 0.83 13.97 -11.23
CA ILE A 509 0.01 14.93 -11.99
C ILE A 509 0.36 16.36 -11.55
N THR A 510 0.78 17.18 -12.51
CA THR A 510 1.14 18.59 -12.32
C THR A 510 -0.02 19.50 -12.76
N LYS A 511 0.14 20.82 -12.62
CA LYS A 511 -0.88 21.81 -13.06
C LYS A 511 -1.32 21.66 -14.51
N THR A 512 -0.41 21.25 -15.40
CA THR A 512 -0.66 21.27 -16.84
C THR A 512 -0.39 19.96 -17.56
N GLY A 513 0.11 18.93 -16.83
CA GLY A 513 0.49 17.65 -17.39
C GLY A 513 0.94 16.70 -16.29
N TYR A 514 2.08 16.07 -16.47
CA TYR A 514 2.64 15.10 -15.52
C TYR A 514 4.16 15.27 -15.38
N GLU A 515 4.70 14.72 -14.30
CA GLU A 515 6.13 14.48 -14.08
C GLU A 515 6.35 12.97 -13.99
N LEU A 516 7.30 12.44 -14.75
CA LEU A 516 7.69 11.03 -14.70
C LEU A 516 8.63 10.81 -13.50
N LEU A 517 8.14 10.19 -12.44
CA LEU A 517 8.91 9.99 -11.20
C LEU A 517 9.96 8.89 -11.34
N SER A 518 9.66 7.84 -12.12
CA SER A 518 10.52 6.68 -12.36
C SER A 518 11.48 6.84 -13.56
N ALA A 519 11.74 8.07 -14.00
CA ALA A 519 12.58 8.37 -15.17
C ALA A 519 14.04 7.87 -15.07
N LYS A 520 14.51 7.48 -13.86
CA LYS A 520 15.87 6.99 -13.62
C LYS A 520 16.12 5.56 -14.14
N THR A 521 15.06 4.82 -14.48
CA THR A 521 15.17 3.49 -15.08
C THR A 521 14.72 3.52 -16.54
N PRO A 522 15.50 2.98 -17.49
CA PRO A 522 15.21 3.09 -18.91
C PRO A 522 13.95 2.33 -19.31
N ARG A 523 13.23 2.88 -20.32
CA ARG A 523 12.04 2.29 -20.96
C ARG A 523 12.25 1.96 -22.42
N LYS A 524 13.20 2.63 -23.10
CA LYS A 524 13.49 2.36 -24.51
C LYS A 524 14.39 1.14 -24.63
N MET A 525 14.09 0.24 -25.56
CA MET A 525 14.87 -0.98 -25.76
C MET A 525 16.36 -0.73 -25.90
N GLN A 526 16.76 0.28 -26.70
CA GLN A 526 18.17 0.59 -26.93
C GLN A 526 18.89 1.04 -25.65
N ASP A 527 18.19 1.76 -24.76
CA ASP A 527 18.74 2.21 -23.49
C ASP A 527 18.82 1.04 -22.49
N ILE A 528 17.85 0.11 -22.52
CA ILE A 528 17.87 -1.14 -21.74
C ILE A 528 19.05 -2.01 -22.19
N GLU A 529 19.17 -2.35 -23.49
CA GLU A 529 20.27 -3.16 -24.02
C GLU A 529 21.64 -2.51 -23.78
N LYS A 530 21.70 -1.17 -23.75
CA LYS A 530 22.92 -0.45 -23.39
C LYS A 530 23.26 -0.62 -21.92
N LEU A 531 22.29 -0.45 -21.02
CA LEU A 531 22.48 -0.60 -19.57
C LEU A 531 22.87 -2.04 -19.20
N MET A 532 22.28 -3.04 -19.85
CA MET A 532 22.62 -4.46 -19.67
C MET A 532 24.04 -4.84 -20.06
N LYS A 533 24.77 -3.98 -20.78
CA LYS A 533 26.20 -4.17 -21.11
C LYS A 533 27.13 -3.55 -20.06
N GLU A 534 26.60 -2.79 -19.12
CA GLU A 534 27.38 -2.22 -18.03
C GLU A 534 27.68 -3.28 -16.96
N LYS A 535 28.81 -3.15 -16.27
CA LYS A 535 29.13 -4.05 -15.17
C LYS A 535 28.23 -3.80 -13.97
N SER A 536 27.69 -4.88 -13.41
CA SER A 536 27.00 -4.82 -12.13
C SER A 536 28.01 -4.66 -10.98
N VAL A 537 27.64 -3.93 -9.96
CA VAL A 537 28.39 -3.91 -8.69
C VAL A 537 28.37 -5.28 -8.00
N LEU A 538 27.40 -6.13 -8.36
CA LEU A 538 27.23 -7.48 -7.83
C LEU A 538 28.14 -8.52 -8.49
N ASP A 539 28.78 -8.21 -9.64
CA ASP A 539 29.72 -9.12 -10.33
C ASP A 539 30.91 -9.52 -9.43
N ALA A 540 31.24 -8.68 -8.46
CA ALA A 540 32.28 -8.97 -7.47
C ALA A 540 31.77 -9.75 -6.24
N PHE A 541 30.46 -9.95 -6.13
CA PHE A 541 29.84 -10.63 -5.00
C PHE A 541 29.64 -12.12 -5.31
N ILE A 542 30.73 -12.87 -5.23
CA ILE A 542 30.76 -14.30 -5.61
C ILE A 542 30.49 -15.15 -4.36
N LEU A 543 29.39 -15.89 -4.39
CA LEU A 543 29.04 -16.88 -3.37
C LEU A 543 29.52 -18.28 -3.77
N PRO A 544 29.81 -19.17 -2.80
CA PRO A 544 30.15 -20.57 -3.08
C PRO A 544 29.03 -21.30 -3.82
N ASP A 545 29.38 -22.13 -4.79
CA ASP A 545 28.43 -23.03 -5.45
C ASP A 545 28.08 -24.20 -4.51
N LEU A 546 26.88 -24.14 -3.92
CA LEU A 546 26.41 -25.15 -2.97
C LEU A 546 26.06 -26.52 -3.62
N ASN A 547 25.95 -26.55 -4.97
CA ASN A 547 25.69 -27.78 -5.69
C ASN A 547 26.96 -28.55 -6.04
N LYS A 548 28.14 -27.95 -5.93
CA LYS A 548 29.41 -28.67 -6.01
C LYS A 548 29.66 -29.36 -4.69
N GLN A 549 29.32 -30.66 -4.62
CA GLN A 549 29.79 -31.53 -3.55
C GLN A 549 31.34 -31.59 -3.61
N ASN A 550 32.00 -31.25 -2.52
CA ASN A 550 33.44 -31.46 -2.32
C ASN A 550 33.79 -32.93 -2.35
#